data_f0a62024a7ddb68de5556db7738a2396
#
_entry.id   f0a62024a7ddb68de5556db7738a2396
#
_cell.length_a   1.000
_cell.length_b   1.000
_cell.length_c   1.000
_cell.angle_alpha   90.00
_cell.angle_beta   90.00
_cell.angle_gamma   90.00
#
_symmetry.space_group_name_H-M   'P 1'
#
loop_
_entity.id
_entity.type
_entity.pdbx_description
1 polymer ?
#
loop_
_entity_poly.entity_id
_entity_poly.type
_entity_poly.pdbx_seq_one_letter_code
_entity_poly.pdbx_strand_id
1 'polypeptide(L)'
;MSVELFDTHAHLHFPEFDGDRAEMMTRARQAGITRMLTIGTEVPTSRAAVALAEAEPDVWATVGVHPHDAAEADETALSEIERLAGGTRVVAIGEIGLDFFRDLSPRDAQARVFRRLIGVARRVRKPVVVHCRDAHDEVLTILGEERVGEVGGIMHCFSGDVAVARRCLDLGLVISLAGPVTYPNARALPDVARFVPGDRLVIETDCPFLPPQGYRGKRNEPAYLALTAARVAELRDEPLDEFGRRASDNARRLLRIA
;
A
#
# COMPACT_ATOMS: atom_id res chain seq x y z
N MET A 1 19.15 -13.51 -14.22
CA MET A 1 17.95 -12.77 -14.70
C MET A 1 17.66 -11.71 -13.65
N SER A 2 17.36 -10.48 -14.04
CA SER A 2 16.98 -9.44 -13.10
C SER A 2 15.61 -9.79 -12.50
N VAL A 3 15.47 -9.68 -11.19
CA VAL A 3 14.18 -9.89 -10.51
C VAL A 3 13.25 -8.74 -10.91
N GLU A 4 12.03 -9.05 -11.37
CA GLU A 4 11.00 -8.06 -11.63
C GLU A 4 10.15 -7.86 -10.38
N LEU A 5 10.16 -6.64 -9.83
CA LEU A 5 9.44 -6.29 -8.61
C LEU A 5 8.40 -5.20 -8.88
N PHE A 6 7.30 -5.25 -8.13
CA PHE A 6 6.27 -4.23 -8.08
C PHE A 6 6.23 -3.63 -6.67
N ASP A 7 6.52 -2.34 -6.55
CA ASP A 7 6.34 -1.60 -5.30
C ASP A 7 4.87 -1.19 -5.15
N THR A 8 4.14 -1.88 -4.29
CA THR A 8 2.69 -1.69 -4.15
C THR A 8 2.27 -0.52 -3.26
N HIS A 9 3.24 0.21 -2.67
CA HIS A 9 2.94 1.40 -1.87
C HIS A 9 4.18 2.29 -1.72
N ALA A 10 4.14 3.46 -2.36
CA ALA A 10 5.19 4.47 -2.30
C ALA A 10 4.59 5.88 -2.45
N HIS A 11 5.16 6.89 -1.81
CA HIS A 11 4.74 8.28 -1.96
C HIS A 11 5.70 9.04 -2.88
N LEU A 12 5.81 8.60 -4.14
CA LEU A 12 6.80 9.08 -5.11
C LEU A 12 6.71 10.58 -5.41
N HIS A 13 5.52 11.17 -5.25
CA HIS A 13 5.23 12.58 -5.50
C HIS A 13 5.51 13.50 -4.30
N PHE A 14 5.91 12.94 -3.16
CA PHE A 14 6.15 13.74 -1.94
C PHE A 14 7.37 14.66 -2.08
N PRO A 15 7.38 15.81 -1.34
CA PRO A 15 8.44 16.81 -1.41
C PRO A 15 9.84 16.28 -1.08
N GLU A 16 9.92 15.20 -0.29
CA GLU A 16 11.19 14.54 0.04
C GLU A 16 11.97 14.07 -1.19
N PHE A 17 11.28 13.93 -2.34
CA PHE A 17 11.88 13.51 -3.60
C PHE A 17 12.04 14.65 -4.62
N ASP A 18 11.63 15.89 -4.32
CA ASP A 18 11.65 16.99 -5.30
C ASP A 18 13.04 17.26 -5.86
N GLY A 19 14.08 17.09 -5.04
CA GLY A 19 15.46 17.33 -5.43
C GLY A 19 16.08 16.26 -6.33
N ASP A 20 15.55 15.02 -6.37
CA ASP A 20 16.17 13.89 -7.08
C ASP A 20 15.15 12.85 -7.57
N ARG A 21 13.89 13.22 -7.81
CA ARG A 21 12.83 12.26 -8.19
C ARG A 21 13.18 11.46 -9.45
N ALA A 22 13.71 12.10 -10.47
CA ALA A 22 14.09 11.44 -11.73
C ALA A 22 15.23 10.42 -11.52
N GLU A 23 16.23 10.78 -10.73
CA GLU A 23 17.35 9.91 -10.38
C GLU A 23 16.89 8.77 -9.47
N MET A 24 16.00 9.04 -8.50
CA MET A 24 15.40 8.02 -7.64
C MET A 24 14.62 6.99 -8.46
N MET A 25 13.78 7.43 -9.41
CA MET A 25 13.06 6.55 -10.34
C MET A 25 14.03 5.72 -11.20
N THR A 26 15.13 6.32 -11.64
CA THR A 26 16.18 5.62 -12.40
C THR A 26 16.83 4.53 -11.55
N ARG A 27 17.18 4.82 -10.29
CA ARG A 27 17.73 3.83 -9.35
C ARG A 27 16.75 2.68 -9.10
N ALA A 28 15.45 3.00 -8.96
CA ALA A 28 14.39 2.00 -8.81
C ALA A 28 14.38 1.01 -10.00
N ARG A 29 14.34 1.52 -11.23
CA ARG A 29 14.36 0.70 -12.44
C ARG A 29 15.62 -0.16 -12.56
N GLN A 30 16.79 0.41 -12.22
CA GLN A 30 18.07 -0.33 -12.18
C GLN A 30 18.09 -1.44 -11.13
N ALA A 31 17.36 -1.27 -10.01
CA ALA A 31 17.19 -2.28 -8.97
C ALA A 31 16.14 -3.37 -9.31
N GLY A 32 15.53 -3.31 -10.50
CA GLY A 32 14.55 -4.29 -10.96
C GLY A 32 13.10 -3.96 -10.58
N ILE A 33 12.82 -2.73 -10.12
CA ILE A 33 11.44 -2.28 -9.87
C ILE A 33 10.84 -1.89 -11.22
N THR A 34 9.93 -2.72 -11.72
CA THR A 34 9.32 -2.56 -13.04
C THR A 34 7.96 -1.87 -13.00
N ARG A 35 7.36 -1.79 -11.81
CA ARG A 35 6.07 -1.12 -11.57
C ARG A 35 6.05 -0.51 -10.18
N MET A 36 5.36 0.62 -10.04
CA MET A 36 5.21 1.33 -8.78
C MET A 36 3.78 1.86 -8.63
N LEU A 37 3.24 1.80 -7.41
CA LEU A 37 1.97 2.41 -7.05
C LEU A 37 2.24 3.63 -6.17
N THR A 38 1.92 4.83 -6.67
CA THR A 38 2.05 6.06 -5.90
C THR A 38 0.74 6.40 -5.21
N ILE A 39 0.81 6.76 -3.92
CA ILE A 39 -0.32 6.73 -2.99
C ILE A 39 -0.76 8.14 -2.61
N GLY A 40 -1.98 8.53 -2.99
CA GLY A 40 -2.61 9.76 -2.50
C GLY A 40 -3.15 9.60 -1.09
N THR A 41 -3.04 10.66 -0.27
CA THR A 41 -3.44 10.66 1.14
C THR A 41 -4.47 11.74 1.48
N GLU A 42 -4.71 12.66 0.57
CA GLU A 42 -5.70 13.75 0.58
C GLU A 42 -5.92 14.24 -0.85
N VAL A 43 -6.79 15.23 -1.07
CA VAL A 43 -7.09 15.72 -2.43
C VAL A 43 -5.87 16.28 -3.16
N PRO A 44 -5.03 17.17 -2.57
CA PRO A 44 -3.83 17.66 -3.23
C PRO A 44 -2.85 16.56 -3.60
N THR A 45 -2.52 15.67 -2.69
CA THR A 45 -1.59 14.56 -2.93
C THR A 45 -2.15 13.53 -3.90
N SER A 46 -3.46 13.26 -3.88
CA SER A 46 -4.15 12.42 -4.87
C SER A 46 -4.04 12.98 -6.27
N ARG A 47 -4.19 14.31 -6.46
CA ARG A 47 -3.98 14.97 -7.75
C ARG A 47 -2.53 14.85 -8.22
N ALA A 48 -1.56 15.05 -7.31
CA ALA A 48 -0.15 14.91 -7.61
C ALA A 48 0.23 13.46 -7.98
N ALA A 49 -0.33 12.48 -7.27
CA ALA A 49 -0.15 11.05 -7.58
C ALA A 49 -0.68 10.71 -8.97
N VAL A 50 -1.87 11.19 -9.33
CA VAL A 50 -2.47 10.99 -10.66
C VAL A 50 -1.60 11.62 -11.74
N ALA A 51 -1.17 12.88 -11.55
CA ALA A 51 -0.33 13.57 -12.52
C ALA A 51 1.01 12.84 -12.76
N LEU A 52 1.64 12.33 -11.70
CA LEU A 52 2.86 11.52 -11.82
C LEU A 52 2.60 10.22 -12.58
N ALA A 53 1.51 9.52 -12.27
CA ALA A 53 1.14 8.28 -12.94
C ALA A 53 0.77 8.48 -14.42
N GLU A 54 0.29 9.65 -14.82
CA GLU A 54 0.06 10.02 -16.21
C GLU A 54 1.36 10.31 -16.97
N ALA A 55 2.38 10.83 -16.27
CA ALA A 55 3.68 11.16 -16.84
C ALA A 55 4.63 9.95 -16.95
N GLU A 56 4.51 8.97 -16.05
CA GLU A 56 5.43 7.84 -15.94
C GLU A 56 4.70 6.52 -16.32
N PRO A 57 5.15 5.81 -17.36
CA PRO A 57 4.43 4.65 -17.91
C PRO A 57 4.38 3.45 -16.95
N ASP A 58 5.35 3.32 -16.05
CA ASP A 58 5.50 2.26 -15.04
C ASP A 58 4.94 2.63 -13.66
N VAL A 59 4.20 3.77 -13.57
CA VAL A 59 3.58 4.23 -12.33
C VAL A 59 2.06 4.24 -12.46
N TRP A 60 1.38 3.76 -11.44
CA TRP A 60 -0.07 3.87 -11.22
C TRP A 60 -0.34 4.67 -9.96
N ALA A 61 -1.56 5.14 -9.79
CA ALA A 61 -1.94 5.95 -8.64
C ALA A 61 -3.09 5.31 -7.84
N THR A 62 -3.13 5.66 -6.56
CA THR A 62 -4.33 5.60 -5.74
C THR A 62 -4.80 6.99 -5.39
N VAL A 63 -6.07 7.11 -5.00
CA VAL A 63 -6.66 8.34 -4.49
C VAL A 63 -7.46 8.04 -3.24
N GLY A 64 -7.28 8.83 -2.19
CA GLY A 64 -7.90 8.57 -0.90
C GLY A 64 -7.72 9.69 0.09
N VAL A 65 -8.19 9.45 1.32
CA VAL A 65 -7.98 10.33 2.48
C VAL A 65 -7.45 9.48 3.62
N HIS A 66 -6.21 9.76 4.01
CA HIS A 66 -5.55 9.10 5.12
C HIS A 66 -6.29 9.40 6.45
N PRO A 67 -6.34 8.47 7.41
CA PRO A 67 -7.01 8.71 8.70
C PRO A 67 -6.53 9.96 9.43
N HIS A 68 -5.30 10.42 9.23
CA HIS A 68 -4.80 11.65 9.83
C HIS A 68 -5.56 12.90 9.37
N ASP A 69 -6.06 12.90 8.12
CA ASP A 69 -6.70 14.04 7.46
C ASP A 69 -8.23 13.92 7.43
N ALA A 70 -8.78 12.89 8.11
CA ALA A 70 -10.20 12.57 8.09
C ALA A 70 -11.11 13.68 8.68
N ALA A 71 -10.59 14.46 9.63
CA ALA A 71 -11.33 15.59 10.23
C ALA A 71 -11.63 16.70 9.22
N GLU A 72 -10.72 16.91 8.25
CA GLU A 72 -10.81 17.99 7.25
C GLU A 72 -11.52 17.53 5.96
N ALA A 73 -11.79 16.23 5.84
CA ALA A 73 -12.44 15.67 4.66
C ALA A 73 -13.94 15.91 4.66
N ASP A 74 -14.36 17.02 4.04
CA ASP A 74 -15.76 17.35 3.78
C ASP A 74 -16.31 16.61 2.54
N GLU A 75 -17.60 16.77 2.27
CA GLU A 75 -18.26 16.15 1.10
C GLU A 75 -17.69 16.64 -0.22
N THR A 76 -17.12 17.84 -0.30
CA THR A 76 -16.47 18.37 -1.50
C THR A 76 -15.17 17.59 -1.76
N ALA A 77 -14.35 17.40 -0.72
CA ALA A 77 -13.13 16.60 -0.80
C ALA A 77 -13.43 15.15 -1.19
N LEU A 78 -14.43 14.52 -0.54
CA LEU A 78 -14.82 13.13 -0.84
C LEU A 78 -15.38 12.97 -2.27
N SER A 79 -16.13 13.94 -2.75
CA SER A 79 -16.62 13.97 -4.15
C SER A 79 -15.49 14.13 -5.16
N GLU A 80 -14.48 14.92 -4.83
CA GLU A 80 -13.30 15.06 -5.70
C GLU A 80 -12.46 13.77 -5.74
N ILE A 81 -12.28 13.08 -4.60
CA ILE A 81 -11.65 11.75 -4.59
C ILE A 81 -12.43 10.77 -5.47
N GLU A 82 -13.76 10.75 -5.38
CA GLU A 82 -14.60 9.90 -6.23
C GLU A 82 -14.45 10.25 -7.72
N ARG A 83 -14.38 11.53 -8.06
CA ARG A 83 -14.11 11.98 -9.44
C ARG A 83 -12.75 11.52 -9.95
N LEU A 84 -11.69 11.70 -9.15
CA LEU A 84 -10.33 11.25 -9.47
C LEU A 84 -10.25 9.73 -9.62
N ALA A 85 -11.03 8.99 -8.84
CA ALA A 85 -11.11 7.54 -8.90
C ALA A 85 -11.55 7.00 -10.27
N GLY A 86 -12.21 7.82 -11.11
CA GLY A 86 -12.55 7.49 -12.50
C GLY A 86 -11.37 7.50 -13.47
N GLY A 87 -10.22 8.04 -13.09
CA GLY A 87 -9.04 8.14 -13.94
C GLY A 87 -8.49 6.76 -14.36
N THR A 88 -7.95 6.68 -15.57
CA THR A 88 -7.43 5.42 -16.15
C THR A 88 -6.15 4.93 -15.46
N ARG A 89 -5.35 5.85 -14.90
CA ARG A 89 -4.11 5.52 -14.17
C ARG A 89 -4.36 5.32 -12.67
N VAL A 90 -5.57 5.56 -12.18
CA VAL A 90 -5.98 5.26 -10.80
C VAL A 90 -6.48 3.83 -10.75
N VAL A 91 -5.85 2.99 -9.93
CA VAL A 91 -6.13 1.54 -9.89
C VAL A 91 -6.69 1.05 -8.56
N ALA A 92 -6.66 1.89 -7.51
CA ALA A 92 -7.24 1.56 -6.21
C ALA A 92 -7.71 2.84 -5.48
N ILE A 93 -8.54 2.66 -4.45
CA ILE A 93 -8.94 3.70 -3.51
C ILE A 93 -8.09 3.55 -2.25
N GLY A 94 -7.33 4.55 -1.94
CA GLY A 94 -6.39 4.57 -0.82
C GLY A 94 -5.38 5.72 -0.96
N GLU A 95 -4.73 6.04 0.14
CA GLU A 95 -4.71 5.34 1.41
C GLU A 95 -5.93 5.71 2.25
N ILE A 96 -6.60 4.74 2.84
CA ILE A 96 -7.78 4.91 3.69
C ILE A 96 -7.69 3.94 4.88
N GLY A 97 -8.30 4.25 6.00
CA GLY A 97 -8.28 3.34 7.14
C GLY A 97 -8.37 4.03 8.49
N LEU A 98 -7.73 3.44 9.51
CA LEU A 98 -7.72 3.96 10.88
C LEU A 98 -6.30 3.99 11.46
N ASP A 99 -5.97 5.05 12.20
CA ASP A 99 -4.72 5.20 12.97
C ASP A 99 -5.05 5.65 14.40
N PHE A 100 -4.98 4.71 15.34
CA PHE A 100 -5.21 4.97 16.75
C PHE A 100 -3.91 5.18 17.54
N PHE A 101 -2.77 5.10 16.85
CA PHE A 101 -1.47 5.42 17.45
C PHE A 101 -1.16 6.91 17.42
N ARG A 102 -1.30 7.55 16.26
CA ARG A 102 -1.11 9.00 16.11
C ARG A 102 -2.37 9.76 16.55
N ASP A 103 -3.54 9.21 16.24
CA ASP A 103 -4.88 9.71 16.61
C ASP A 103 -5.08 11.20 16.26
N LEU A 104 -4.59 11.62 15.06
CA LEU A 104 -4.56 13.02 14.63
C LEU A 104 -5.93 13.57 14.23
N SER A 105 -6.85 12.69 13.83
CA SER A 105 -8.26 13.03 13.61
C SER A 105 -9.15 12.27 14.58
N PRO A 106 -10.30 12.80 14.97
CA PRO A 106 -11.28 12.07 15.79
C PRO A 106 -11.64 10.71 15.19
N ARG A 107 -11.72 9.67 16.01
CA ARG A 107 -11.94 8.29 15.56
C ARG A 107 -13.25 8.09 14.82
N ASP A 108 -14.29 8.81 15.19
CA ASP A 108 -15.57 8.82 14.46
C ASP A 108 -15.45 9.44 13.07
N ALA A 109 -14.65 10.50 12.92
CA ALA A 109 -14.34 11.08 11.61
C ALA A 109 -13.52 10.09 10.75
N GLN A 110 -12.50 9.45 11.33
CA GLN A 110 -11.74 8.41 10.64
C GLN A 110 -12.67 7.28 10.13
N ALA A 111 -13.52 6.73 11.01
CA ALA A 111 -14.45 5.66 10.66
C ALA A 111 -15.47 6.09 9.59
N ARG A 112 -16.03 7.31 9.70
CA ARG A 112 -16.96 7.87 8.71
C ARG A 112 -16.32 7.97 7.32
N VAL A 113 -15.12 8.55 7.24
CA VAL A 113 -14.40 8.74 5.98
C VAL A 113 -14.00 7.37 5.40
N PHE A 114 -13.50 6.45 6.22
CA PHE A 114 -13.13 5.10 5.80
C PHE A 114 -14.32 4.37 5.15
N ARG A 115 -15.50 4.32 5.82
CA ARG A 115 -16.73 3.72 5.26
C ARG A 115 -17.14 4.38 3.95
N ARG A 116 -17.12 5.72 3.90
CA ARG A 116 -17.50 6.48 2.69
C ARG A 116 -16.62 6.11 1.49
N LEU A 117 -15.30 5.97 1.70
CA LEU A 117 -14.35 5.66 0.63
C LEU A 117 -14.35 4.18 0.23
N ILE A 118 -14.67 3.24 1.12
CA ILE A 118 -14.97 1.85 0.73
C ILE A 118 -16.21 1.85 -0.19
N GLY A 119 -17.23 2.64 0.14
CA GLY A 119 -18.40 2.83 -0.73
C GLY A 119 -18.04 3.35 -2.12
N VAL A 120 -17.09 4.29 -2.22
CA VAL A 120 -16.54 4.76 -3.51
C VAL A 120 -15.86 3.61 -4.23
N ALA A 121 -14.96 2.87 -3.57
CA ALA A 121 -14.23 1.74 -4.16
C ALA A 121 -15.17 0.71 -4.80
N ARG A 122 -16.27 0.38 -4.12
CA ARG A 122 -17.29 -0.54 -4.63
C ARG A 122 -18.02 0.04 -5.86
N ARG A 123 -18.40 1.34 -5.85
CA ARG A 123 -19.06 1.97 -7.01
C ARG A 123 -18.17 1.99 -8.24
N VAL A 124 -16.88 2.32 -8.07
CA VAL A 124 -15.91 2.36 -9.18
C VAL A 124 -15.29 0.99 -9.49
N ARG A 125 -15.60 -0.04 -8.68
CA ARG A 125 -15.10 -1.42 -8.80
C ARG A 125 -13.58 -1.50 -8.76
N LYS A 126 -12.94 -0.72 -7.89
CA LYS A 126 -11.49 -0.75 -7.67
C LYS A 126 -11.19 -1.27 -6.26
N PRO A 127 -10.09 -1.99 -6.05
CA PRO A 127 -9.69 -2.46 -4.72
C PRO A 127 -9.34 -1.29 -3.80
N VAL A 128 -9.21 -1.57 -2.50
CA VAL A 128 -8.79 -0.60 -1.50
C VAL A 128 -7.33 -0.80 -1.08
N VAL A 129 -6.63 0.28 -0.69
CA VAL A 129 -5.35 0.23 0.03
C VAL A 129 -5.60 0.74 1.44
N VAL A 130 -5.41 -0.14 2.43
CA VAL A 130 -5.88 0.06 3.81
C VAL A 130 -4.72 0.31 4.74
N HIS A 131 -4.74 1.48 5.38
CA HIS A 131 -3.92 1.82 6.54
C HIS A 131 -4.54 1.26 7.83
N CYS A 132 -3.71 0.64 8.67
CA CYS A 132 -4.15 0.13 9.95
C CYS A 132 -3.03 0.23 10.99
N ARG A 133 -3.20 1.09 11.98
CA ARG A 133 -2.24 1.21 13.09
C ARG A 133 -2.95 1.27 14.43
N ASP A 134 -2.68 0.25 15.27
CA ASP A 134 -3.32 0.06 16.58
C ASP A 134 -4.86 0.03 16.55
N ALA A 135 -5.44 -0.40 15.39
CA ALA A 135 -6.88 -0.36 15.10
C ALA A 135 -7.39 -1.64 14.40
N HIS A 136 -6.71 -2.78 14.54
CA HIS A 136 -7.00 -3.98 13.76
C HIS A 136 -8.45 -4.44 13.86
N ASP A 137 -9.03 -4.46 15.06
CA ASP A 137 -10.39 -4.98 15.26
C ASP A 137 -11.44 -4.09 14.61
N GLU A 138 -11.32 -2.77 14.76
CA GLU A 138 -12.22 -1.80 14.15
C GLU A 138 -12.08 -1.79 12.63
N VAL A 139 -10.85 -1.80 12.10
CA VAL A 139 -10.60 -1.87 10.64
C VAL A 139 -11.27 -3.10 10.06
N LEU A 140 -11.04 -4.29 10.63
CA LEU A 140 -11.60 -5.54 10.12
C LEU A 140 -13.11 -5.59 10.26
N THR A 141 -13.68 -5.01 11.33
CA THR A 141 -15.13 -4.89 11.50
C THR A 141 -15.73 -4.02 10.38
N ILE A 142 -15.18 -2.83 10.15
CA ILE A 142 -15.66 -1.93 9.10
C ILE A 142 -15.52 -2.57 7.72
N LEU A 143 -14.38 -3.18 7.41
CA LEU A 143 -14.17 -3.86 6.14
C LEU A 143 -15.20 -4.97 5.88
N GLY A 144 -15.56 -5.74 6.91
CA GLY A 144 -16.59 -6.78 6.82
C GLY A 144 -17.99 -6.19 6.61
N GLU A 145 -18.38 -5.20 7.42
CA GLU A 145 -19.68 -4.51 7.32
C GLU A 145 -19.87 -3.84 5.96
N GLU A 146 -18.81 -3.21 5.43
CA GLU A 146 -18.82 -2.55 4.12
C GLU A 146 -18.56 -3.51 2.94
N ARG A 147 -18.48 -4.82 3.20
CA ARG A 147 -18.35 -5.87 2.18
C ARG A 147 -17.16 -5.66 1.24
N VAL A 148 -15.99 -5.36 1.80
CA VAL A 148 -14.77 -5.10 1.02
C VAL A 148 -14.41 -6.25 0.07
N GLY A 149 -14.80 -7.48 0.40
CA GLY A 149 -14.56 -8.66 -0.45
C GLY A 149 -15.14 -8.57 -1.86
N GLU A 150 -16.11 -7.66 -2.12
CA GLU A 150 -16.64 -7.42 -3.48
C GLU A 150 -15.59 -6.79 -4.42
N VAL A 151 -14.63 -6.08 -3.88
CA VAL A 151 -13.57 -5.39 -4.65
C VAL A 151 -12.16 -5.87 -4.30
N GLY A 152 -11.98 -6.45 -3.11
CA GLY A 152 -10.68 -6.82 -2.55
C GLY A 152 -9.87 -5.61 -2.10
N GLY A 153 -8.63 -5.85 -1.69
CA GLY A 153 -7.74 -4.78 -1.27
C GLY A 153 -6.39 -5.26 -0.75
N ILE A 154 -5.54 -4.30 -0.44
CA ILE A 154 -4.23 -4.50 0.18
C ILE A 154 -4.31 -4.00 1.62
N MET A 155 -4.00 -4.87 2.59
CA MET A 155 -3.66 -4.42 3.94
C MET A 155 -2.19 -3.99 3.90
N HIS A 156 -1.99 -2.69 3.73
CA HIS A 156 -0.69 -2.06 3.54
C HIS A 156 0.12 -2.07 4.83
N CYS A 157 1.44 -2.11 4.70
CA CYS A 157 2.41 -2.05 5.80
C CYS A 157 2.00 -2.89 7.01
N PHE A 158 1.63 -4.15 6.74
CA PHE A 158 1.01 -5.01 7.73
C PHE A 158 1.84 -5.12 9.01
N SER A 159 1.21 -4.84 10.15
CA SER A 159 1.84 -4.81 11.46
C SER A 159 1.20 -5.76 12.49
N GLY A 160 0.20 -6.55 12.07
CA GLY A 160 -0.47 -7.55 12.90
C GLY A 160 0.31 -8.87 13.03
N ASP A 161 -0.30 -9.81 13.71
CA ASP A 161 0.15 -11.20 13.83
C ASP A 161 -0.58 -12.14 12.84
N VAL A 162 -0.31 -13.44 12.96
CA VAL A 162 -0.94 -14.48 12.13
C VAL A 162 -2.46 -14.53 12.30
N ALA A 163 -2.99 -14.24 13.49
CA ALA A 163 -4.44 -14.25 13.72
C ALA A 163 -5.12 -13.09 12.99
N VAL A 164 -4.53 -11.90 13.04
CA VAL A 164 -4.99 -10.73 12.27
C VAL A 164 -4.85 -10.98 10.78
N ALA A 165 -3.72 -11.54 10.32
CA ALA A 165 -3.51 -11.85 8.90
C ALA A 165 -4.58 -12.83 8.38
N ARG A 166 -4.94 -13.85 9.13
CA ARG A 166 -6.02 -14.79 8.78
C ARG A 166 -7.35 -14.06 8.55
N ARG A 167 -7.74 -13.18 9.46
CA ARG A 167 -8.98 -12.40 9.33
C ARG A 167 -8.96 -11.48 8.09
N CYS A 168 -7.82 -10.89 7.75
CA CYS A 168 -7.67 -10.12 6.51
C CYS A 168 -7.89 -11.01 5.27
N LEU A 169 -7.29 -12.21 5.26
CA LEU A 169 -7.42 -13.17 4.16
C LEU A 169 -8.87 -13.66 4.00
N ASP A 170 -9.57 -13.90 5.11
CA ASP A 170 -10.99 -14.31 5.12
C ASP A 170 -11.90 -13.22 4.51
N LEU A 171 -11.53 -11.95 4.62
CA LEU A 171 -12.20 -10.82 4.00
C LEU A 171 -11.80 -10.60 2.52
N GLY A 172 -10.94 -11.45 1.96
CA GLY A 172 -10.50 -11.35 0.56
C GLY A 172 -9.35 -10.38 0.30
N LEU A 173 -8.69 -9.88 1.35
CA LEU A 173 -7.55 -8.98 1.22
C LEU A 173 -6.25 -9.73 0.91
N VAL A 174 -5.27 -9.03 0.36
CA VAL A 174 -3.87 -9.44 0.32
C VAL A 174 -3.07 -8.70 1.41
N ILE A 175 -1.99 -9.32 1.87
CA ILE A 175 -1.10 -8.75 2.87
C ILE A 175 0.11 -8.14 2.16
N SER A 176 0.47 -6.91 2.52
CA SER A 176 1.70 -6.27 2.04
C SER A 176 2.73 -6.17 3.16
N LEU A 177 3.96 -6.60 2.87
CA LEU A 177 5.08 -6.49 3.80
C LEU A 177 6.07 -5.43 3.32
N ALA A 178 6.40 -4.51 4.25
CA ALA A 178 7.32 -3.41 4.02
C ALA A 178 8.68 -3.63 4.71
N GLY A 179 9.56 -2.63 4.62
CA GLY A 179 10.90 -2.64 5.23
C GLY A 179 11.00 -3.17 6.66
N PRO A 180 10.02 -2.95 7.56
CA PRO A 180 10.02 -3.50 8.92
C PRO A 180 10.20 -5.02 9.04
N VAL A 181 9.85 -5.82 8.02
CA VAL A 181 10.09 -7.28 8.04
C VAL A 181 11.60 -7.62 8.11
N THR A 182 12.46 -6.68 7.76
CA THR A 182 13.93 -6.82 7.83
C THR A 182 14.50 -6.49 9.21
N TYR A 183 13.70 -5.93 10.13
CA TYR A 183 14.20 -5.48 11.42
C TYR A 183 14.44 -6.66 12.38
N PRO A 184 15.51 -6.64 13.18
CA PRO A 184 15.80 -7.71 14.16
C PRO A 184 14.69 -7.88 15.22
N ASN A 185 13.94 -6.81 15.48
CA ASN A 185 12.83 -6.79 16.45
C ASN A 185 11.44 -6.99 15.81
N ALA A 186 11.37 -7.37 14.56
CA ALA A 186 10.12 -7.71 13.86
C ALA A 186 9.57 -9.07 14.35
N ARG A 187 8.98 -9.11 15.56
CA ARG A 187 8.62 -10.37 16.23
C ARG A 187 7.57 -11.20 15.47
N ALA A 188 6.49 -10.57 15.00
CA ALA A 188 5.37 -11.26 14.36
C ALA A 188 5.55 -11.42 12.84
N LEU A 189 6.17 -10.44 12.17
CA LEU A 189 6.23 -10.39 10.71
C LEU A 189 6.92 -11.60 10.05
N PRO A 190 7.97 -12.21 10.61
CA PRO A 190 8.54 -13.44 10.05
C PRO A 190 7.54 -14.60 9.99
N ASP A 191 6.71 -14.75 11.02
CA ASP A 191 5.68 -15.81 11.03
C ASP A 191 4.54 -15.48 10.08
N VAL A 192 4.15 -14.22 9.98
CA VAL A 192 3.18 -13.76 8.96
C VAL A 192 3.70 -14.02 7.55
N ALA A 193 4.98 -13.71 7.27
CA ALA A 193 5.60 -13.97 5.97
C ALA A 193 5.55 -15.44 5.57
N ARG A 194 5.73 -16.38 6.53
CA ARG A 194 5.62 -17.82 6.30
C ARG A 194 4.16 -18.30 6.17
N PHE A 195 3.25 -17.70 6.94
CA PHE A 195 1.86 -18.11 7.03
C PHE A 195 1.03 -17.72 5.81
N VAL A 196 1.22 -16.51 5.28
CA VAL A 196 0.39 -15.96 4.21
C VAL A 196 0.53 -16.80 2.93
N PRO A 197 -0.58 -17.25 2.30
CA PRO A 197 -0.53 -17.98 1.03
C PRO A 197 0.23 -17.19 -0.03
N GLY A 198 1.00 -17.89 -0.86
CA GLY A 198 1.87 -17.26 -1.85
C GLY A 198 1.14 -16.37 -2.86
N ASP A 199 -0.14 -16.64 -3.14
CA ASP A 199 -1.00 -15.86 -4.03
C ASP A 199 -1.71 -14.68 -3.35
N ARG A 200 -1.46 -14.46 -2.05
CA ARG A 200 -2.05 -13.42 -1.22
C ARG A 200 -1.04 -12.49 -0.56
N LEU A 201 0.22 -12.54 -1.01
CA LEU A 201 1.32 -11.75 -0.48
C LEU A 201 1.87 -10.81 -1.56
N VAL A 202 2.03 -9.54 -1.20
CA VAL A 202 2.70 -8.49 -1.97
C VAL A 202 3.74 -7.78 -1.10
N ILE A 203 4.55 -6.93 -1.68
CA ILE A 203 5.60 -6.19 -0.99
C ILE A 203 5.61 -4.74 -1.41
N GLU A 204 6.11 -3.88 -0.53
CA GLU A 204 6.17 -2.44 -0.74
C GLU A 204 7.35 -1.80 -0.01
N THR A 205 7.63 -0.53 -0.32
CA THR A 205 8.61 0.26 0.44
C THR A 205 7.98 1.15 1.49
N ASP A 206 6.83 1.72 1.23
CA ASP A 206 6.25 2.85 1.98
C ASP A 206 7.18 4.08 1.99
N CYS A 207 8.00 4.23 0.94
CA CYS A 207 8.95 5.35 0.86
C CYS A 207 8.23 6.70 0.73
N PRO A 208 8.77 7.76 1.38
CA PRO A 208 10.09 7.94 1.98
C PRO A 208 10.26 7.36 3.39
N PHE A 209 9.26 6.67 3.93
CA PHE A 209 9.21 6.14 5.29
C PHE A 209 9.79 4.72 5.38
N LEU A 210 9.97 4.21 6.60
CA LEU A 210 10.22 2.80 6.94
C LEU A 210 11.33 2.10 6.14
N PRO A 211 12.53 2.69 5.99
CA PRO A 211 13.62 2.04 5.25
C PRO A 211 13.98 0.68 5.87
N PRO A 212 14.42 -0.31 5.05
CA PRO A 212 14.85 -1.60 5.56
C PRO A 212 16.10 -1.46 6.48
N GLN A 213 16.39 -2.51 7.25
CA GLN A 213 17.37 -2.48 8.36
C GLN A 213 18.71 -1.82 8.00
N GLY A 214 19.27 -2.09 6.81
CA GLY A 214 20.55 -1.51 6.39
C GLY A 214 20.54 0.00 6.14
N TYR A 215 19.35 0.60 6.07
CA TYR A 215 19.15 2.01 5.74
C TYR A 215 18.37 2.78 6.81
N ARG A 216 18.17 2.20 7.99
CA ARG A 216 17.47 2.91 9.09
C ARG A 216 18.11 4.27 9.38
N GLY A 217 17.25 5.28 9.56
CA GLY A 217 17.67 6.67 9.77
C GLY A 217 17.98 7.44 8.49
N LYS A 218 17.85 6.81 7.30
CA LYS A 218 17.95 7.47 6.00
C LYS A 218 16.57 7.54 5.35
N ARG A 219 16.38 8.43 4.36
CA ARG A 219 15.21 8.45 3.50
C ARG A 219 15.10 7.10 2.76
N ASN A 220 13.93 6.48 2.80
CA ASN A 220 13.64 5.29 2.00
C ASN A 220 13.43 5.65 0.54
N GLU A 221 13.62 4.70 -0.38
CA GLU A 221 13.35 4.85 -1.80
C GLU A 221 12.95 3.48 -2.41
N PRO A 222 12.25 3.47 -3.58
CA PRO A 222 11.76 2.22 -4.18
C PRO A 222 12.85 1.20 -4.47
N ALA A 223 14.09 1.63 -4.77
CA ALA A 223 15.22 0.73 -5.01
C ALA A 223 15.47 -0.23 -3.84
N TYR A 224 15.10 0.15 -2.61
CA TYR A 224 15.29 -0.69 -1.42
C TYR A 224 14.26 -1.80 -1.28
N LEU A 225 13.23 -1.85 -2.13
CA LEU A 225 12.27 -2.96 -2.19
C LEU A 225 12.96 -4.30 -2.37
N ALA A 226 14.06 -4.33 -3.11
CA ALA A 226 14.87 -5.54 -3.33
C ALA A 226 15.33 -6.19 -2.01
N LEU A 227 15.59 -5.40 -0.97
CA LEU A 227 15.98 -5.90 0.35
C LEU A 227 14.80 -6.52 1.10
N THR A 228 13.62 -5.90 1.00
CA THR A 228 12.37 -6.47 1.53
C THR A 228 12.05 -7.78 0.82
N ALA A 229 12.13 -7.81 -0.51
CA ALA A 229 11.91 -9.01 -1.31
C ALA A 229 12.87 -10.15 -0.92
N ALA A 230 14.17 -9.86 -0.82
CA ALA A 230 15.17 -10.86 -0.43
C ALA A 230 14.87 -11.43 0.97
N ARG A 231 14.51 -10.57 1.93
CA ARG A 231 14.17 -11.02 3.29
C ARG A 231 12.92 -11.89 3.32
N VAL A 232 11.88 -11.54 2.59
CA VAL A 232 10.64 -12.33 2.56
C VAL A 232 10.89 -13.67 1.85
N ALA A 233 11.62 -13.70 0.74
CA ALA A 233 12.02 -14.92 0.04
C ALA A 233 12.81 -15.87 0.95
N GLU A 234 13.80 -15.35 1.71
CA GLU A 234 14.55 -16.09 2.73
C GLU A 234 13.64 -16.70 3.79
N LEU A 235 12.70 -15.91 4.35
CA LEU A 235 11.77 -16.37 5.38
C LEU A 235 10.84 -17.48 4.88
N ARG A 236 10.58 -17.54 3.59
CA ARG A 236 9.69 -18.51 2.94
C ARG A 236 10.44 -19.70 2.35
N ASP A 237 11.77 -19.70 2.42
CA ASP A 237 12.63 -20.70 1.78
C ASP A 237 12.33 -20.85 0.27
N GLU A 238 12.21 -19.71 -0.41
CA GLU A 238 11.87 -19.60 -1.84
C GLU A 238 12.97 -18.86 -2.60
N PRO A 239 13.23 -19.20 -3.88
CA PRO A 239 14.10 -18.42 -4.74
C PRO A 239 13.57 -16.99 -4.92
N LEU A 240 14.46 -15.99 -4.80
CA LEU A 240 14.10 -14.58 -4.88
C LEU A 240 13.37 -14.21 -6.18
N ASP A 241 13.78 -14.75 -7.30
CA ASP A 241 13.17 -14.47 -8.60
C ASP A 241 11.76 -15.07 -8.73
N GLU A 242 11.51 -16.24 -8.15
CA GLU A 242 10.18 -16.85 -8.09
C GLU A 242 9.25 -16.09 -7.17
N PHE A 243 9.72 -15.74 -5.97
CA PHE A 243 8.97 -14.91 -5.03
C PHE A 243 8.62 -13.55 -5.64
N GLY A 244 9.61 -12.83 -6.19
CA GLY A 244 9.42 -11.49 -6.77
C GLY A 244 8.40 -11.50 -7.90
N ARG A 245 8.51 -12.44 -8.83
CA ARG A 245 7.55 -12.61 -9.93
C ARG A 245 6.14 -12.86 -9.40
N ARG A 246 5.97 -13.81 -8.45
CA ARG A 246 4.66 -14.14 -7.87
C ARG A 246 4.06 -12.95 -7.12
N ALA A 247 4.82 -12.24 -6.30
CA ALA A 247 4.34 -11.05 -5.59
C ALA A 247 3.89 -9.95 -6.57
N SER A 248 4.65 -9.74 -7.65
CA SER A 248 4.31 -8.78 -8.71
C SER A 248 3.04 -9.20 -9.47
N ASP A 249 2.89 -10.50 -9.78
CA ASP A 249 1.69 -11.03 -10.44
C ASP A 249 0.45 -10.93 -9.53
N ASN A 250 0.60 -11.11 -8.21
CA ASN A 250 -0.47 -10.89 -7.25
C ASN A 250 -0.95 -9.44 -7.27
N ALA A 251 -0.02 -8.49 -7.25
CA ALA A 251 -0.33 -7.06 -7.34
C ALA A 251 -1.03 -6.72 -8.66
N ARG A 252 -0.50 -7.18 -9.79
CA ARG A 252 -1.10 -6.97 -11.12
C ARG A 252 -2.52 -7.52 -11.21
N ARG A 253 -2.73 -8.73 -10.71
CA ARG A 253 -4.05 -9.38 -10.70
C ARG A 253 -5.06 -8.58 -9.89
N LEU A 254 -4.70 -8.19 -8.66
CA LEU A 254 -5.57 -7.42 -7.77
C LEU A 254 -5.90 -6.04 -8.37
N LEU A 255 -4.89 -5.33 -8.84
CA LEU A 255 -4.99 -3.97 -9.38
C LEU A 255 -5.49 -3.93 -10.83
N ARG A 256 -5.64 -5.09 -11.46
CA ARG A 256 -6.08 -5.25 -12.87
C ARG A 256 -5.17 -4.49 -13.86
N ILE A 257 -3.87 -4.56 -13.60
CA ILE A 257 -2.82 -3.96 -14.43
C ILE A 257 -2.26 -5.04 -15.39
N ALA A 258 -2.09 -4.67 -16.65
CA ALA A 258 -1.53 -5.56 -17.67
C ALA A 258 -0.03 -5.80 -17.47
#